data_15e171f6eeb78a1952627a8774ea1681
#
_entry.id   15e171f6eeb78a1952627a8774ea1681
#
_cell.length_a   1.000
_cell.length_b   1.000
_cell.length_c   1.000
_cell.angle_alpha   90.00
_cell.angle_beta   90.00
_cell.angle_gamma   90.00
#
_symmetry.space_group_name_H-M   'P 1'
#
loop_
_entity.id
_entity.type
_entity.pdbx_description
1 polymer ?
#
loop_
_entity_poly.entity_id
_entity_poly.type
_entity_poly.pdbx_seq_one_letter_code
_entity_poly.pdbx_strand_id
1 'polypeptide(L)'
;MLPQFSYVRPDNIKEAVKQLDQKGAAVHAGGTDLLGCLREHIIDADKVVSISAIKDLQGIRETKGGGVTIGALTTITEVSQSPVIQKKYHGLARGASEVASPQLRNQGTLGGNLCQKPRCWYYRGEFECLRKGGGKCSAVNGENQFHAIFGHDGICYATHPSDTAPVLAALNARVRVSGPEGSRKIPVED
;
A
#
# COMPACT_ATOMS: atom_id res chain seq x y z
N MET A 1 12.10 10.44 16.10
CA MET A 1 11.18 9.81 17.10
C MET A 1 9.80 9.77 16.48
N LEU A 2 8.92 8.80 16.81
CA LEU A 2 7.54 8.84 16.33
C LEU A 2 6.79 10.02 16.97
N PRO A 3 5.92 10.72 16.22
CA PRO A 3 5.05 11.75 16.79
C PRO A 3 4.04 11.13 17.77
N GLN A 4 3.40 11.97 18.57
CA GLN A 4 2.30 11.53 19.43
C GLN A 4 1.04 11.31 18.60
N PHE A 5 0.38 10.16 18.77
CA PHE A 5 -0.90 9.83 18.16
C PHE A 5 -1.70 8.89 19.07
N SER A 6 -3.00 8.89 18.93
CA SER A 6 -3.85 7.85 19.51
C SER A 6 -3.78 6.57 18.69
N TYR A 7 -3.84 5.40 19.35
CA TYR A 7 -3.79 4.10 18.68
C TYR A 7 -5.05 3.31 18.98
N VAL A 8 -5.72 2.83 17.92
CA VAL A 8 -6.89 1.96 18.03
C VAL A 8 -6.72 0.71 17.17
N ARG A 9 -7.30 -0.40 17.61
CA ARG A 9 -7.16 -1.69 16.94
C ARG A 9 -8.52 -2.39 16.82
N PRO A 10 -9.36 -2.00 15.86
CA PRO A 10 -10.65 -2.63 15.60
C PRO A 10 -10.46 -4.08 15.10
N ASP A 11 -11.44 -4.92 15.38
CA ASP A 11 -11.47 -6.33 14.99
C ASP A 11 -12.34 -6.62 13.75
N ASN A 12 -13.01 -5.60 13.23
CA ASN A 12 -13.87 -5.70 12.05
C ASN A 12 -13.75 -4.47 11.12
N ILE A 13 -14.11 -4.66 9.84
CA ILE A 13 -13.99 -3.63 8.80
C ILE A 13 -14.86 -2.42 9.10
N LYS A 14 -16.09 -2.63 9.58
CA LYS A 14 -17.05 -1.54 9.83
C LYS A 14 -16.50 -0.55 10.86
N GLU A 15 -15.98 -1.04 11.96
CA GLU A 15 -15.38 -0.19 13.00
C GLU A 15 -14.08 0.44 12.50
N ALA A 16 -13.25 -0.27 11.73
CA ALA A 16 -12.05 0.30 11.14
C ALA A 16 -12.38 1.48 10.22
N VAL A 17 -13.37 1.34 9.34
CA VAL A 17 -13.84 2.42 8.46
C VAL A 17 -14.32 3.61 9.26
N LYS A 18 -15.14 3.39 10.31
CA LYS A 18 -15.61 4.47 11.19
C LYS A 18 -14.46 5.24 11.86
N GLN A 19 -13.42 4.53 12.31
CA GLN A 19 -12.25 5.17 12.91
C GLN A 19 -11.40 5.93 11.88
N LEU A 20 -11.33 5.44 10.65
CA LEU A 20 -10.58 6.05 9.55
C LEU A 20 -11.29 7.24 8.90
N ASP A 21 -12.60 7.39 9.09
CA ASP A 21 -13.38 8.53 8.59
C ASP A 21 -13.07 9.84 9.34
N GLN A 22 -12.29 9.80 10.39
CA GLN A 22 -11.85 10.96 11.15
C GLN A 22 -10.63 11.62 10.48
N LYS A 23 -10.66 12.95 10.40
CA LYS A 23 -9.50 13.72 9.91
C LYS A 23 -8.25 13.38 10.73
N GLY A 24 -7.11 13.26 10.05
CA GLY A 24 -5.85 12.92 10.71
C GLY A 24 -5.70 11.43 11.06
N ALA A 25 -6.65 10.56 10.68
CA ALA A 25 -6.51 9.12 10.87
C ALA A 25 -5.67 8.48 9.77
N ALA A 26 -4.77 7.57 10.15
CA ALA A 26 -3.93 6.79 9.24
C ALA A 26 -4.11 5.28 9.46
N VAL A 27 -4.25 4.51 8.38
CA VAL A 27 -4.36 3.06 8.45
C VAL A 27 -2.98 2.42 8.66
N HIS A 28 -2.92 1.45 9.57
CA HIS A 28 -1.73 0.68 9.88
C HIS A 28 -2.00 -0.82 9.67
N ALA A 29 -1.16 -1.45 8.84
CA ALA A 29 -1.13 -2.91 8.65
C ALA A 29 0.22 -3.45 9.20
N GLY A 30 1.18 -3.77 8.33
CA GLY A 30 2.53 -4.16 8.74
C GLY A 30 3.42 -3.00 9.21
N GLY A 31 3.05 -1.76 8.95
CA GLY A 31 3.77 -0.55 9.40
C GLY A 31 5.07 -0.24 8.66
N THR A 32 5.52 -1.09 7.76
CA THR A 32 6.83 -0.98 7.07
C THR A 32 7.01 0.28 6.22
N ASP A 33 5.93 0.95 5.83
CA ASP A 33 5.97 2.26 5.17
C ASP A 33 5.48 3.39 6.08
N LEU A 34 4.32 3.20 6.74
CA LEU A 34 3.69 4.23 7.57
C LEU A 34 4.61 4.73 8.69
N LEU A 35 5.22 3.81 9.44
CA LEU A 35 6.04 4.20 10.59
C LEU A 35 7.29 4.96 10.17
N GLY A 36 7.87 4.63 9.00
CA GLY A 36 8.95 5.41 8.40
C GLY A 36 8.50 6.82 8.05
N CYS A 37 7.35 6.95 7.38
CA CYS A 37 6.80 8.25 7.00
C CYS A 37 6.47 9.14 8.22
N LEU A 38 5.94 8.57 9.29
CA LEU A 38 5.66 9.30 10.53
C LEU A 38 6.94 9.73 11.24
N ARG A 39 7.95 8.85 11.33
CA ARG A 39 9.23 9.14 11.98
C ARG A 39 10.01 10.26 11.30
N GLU A 40 9.95 10.28 9.96
CA GLU A 40 10.63 11.29 9.13
C GLU A 40 9.73 12.52 8.85
N HIS A 41 8.59 12.65 9.51
CA HIS A 41 7.64 13.76 9.38
C HIS A 41 7.20 14.04 7.92
N ILE A 42 7.12 12.97 7.09
CA ILE A 42 6.64 13.05 5.71
C ILE A 42 5.12 13.18 5.66
N ILE A 43 4.45 12.55 6.62
CA ILE A 43 3.01 12.64 6.86
C ILE A 43 2.77 12.82 8.35
N ASP A 44 1.67 13.47 8.69
CA ASP A 44 1.19 13.56 10.06
C ASP A 44 -0.01 12.64 10.30
N ALA A 45 -0.17 12.18 11.52
CA ALA A 45 -1.35 11.43 11.94
C ALA A 45 -1.66 11.72 13.41
N ASP A 46 -2.91 12.09 13.69
CA ASP A 46 -3.43 12.25 15.06
C ASP A 46 -3.89 10.91 15.65
N LYS A 47 -4.23 9.98 14.74
CA LYS A 47 -4.72 8.65 15.07
C LYS A 47 -4.14 7.60 14.13
N VAL A 48 -3.68 6.49 14.69
CA VAL A 48 -3.28 5.30 13.94
C VAL A 48 -4.29 4.18 14.18
N VAL A 49 -4.92 3.72 13.11
CA VAL A 49 -5.93 2.65 13.12
C VAL A 49 -5.29 1.37 12.61
N SER A 50 -4.99 0.46 13.52
CA SER A 50 -4.40 -0.83 13.17
C SER A 50 -5.48 -1.83 12.76
N ILE A 51 -5.41 -2.29 11.52
CA ILE A 51 -6.33 -3.29 10.98
C ILE A 51 -5.84 -4.73 11.21
N SER A 52 -4.74 -4.93 11.93
CA SER A 52 -4.07 -6.24 12.12
C SER A 52 -4.93 -7.31 12.80
N ALA A 53 -5.98 -6.91 13.55
CA ALA A 53 -6.92 -7.85 14.19
C ALA A 53 -8.03 -8.36 13.28
N ILE A 54 -8.22 -7.77 12.09
CA ILE A 54 -9.33 -8.09 11.18
C ILE A 54 -9.02 -9.37 10.41
N LYS A 55 -9.54 -10.49 10.87
CA LYS A 55 -9.29 -11.83 10.29
C LYS A 55 -9.76 -11.96 8.84
N ASP A 56 -10.83 -11.27 8.46
CA ASP A 56 -11.39 -11.30 7.10
C ASP A 56 -10.44 -10.74 6.05
N LEU A 57 -9.47 -9.94 6.47
CA LEU A 57 -8.43 -9.37 5.60
C LEU A 57 -7.19 -10.25 5.48
N GLN A 58 -7.17 -11.46 6.03
CA GLN A 58 -6.02 -12.38 6.02
C GLN A 58 -6.22 -13.54 5.05
N GLY A 59 -5.10 -14.08 4.56
CA GLY A 59 -5.01 -15.35 3.87
C GLY A 59 -5.37 -15.30 2.38
N ILE A 60 -5.18 -16.45 1.75
CA ILE A 60 -5.34 -16.69 0.31
C ILE A 60 -6.41 -17.75 0.14
N ARG A 61 -7.43 -17.47 -0.68
CA ARG A 61 -8.57 -18.36 -0.89
C ARG A 61 -8.87 -18.52 -2.37
N GLU A 62 -9.01 -19.77 -2.81
CA GLU A 62 -9.48 -20.06 -4.17
C GLU A 62 -10.98 -19.76 -4.27
N THR A 63 -11.39 -19.22 -5.41
CA THR A 63 -12.80 -18.95 -5.71
C THR A 63 -13.41 -20.09 -6.53
N LYS A 64 -14.73 -20.24 -6.48
CA LYS A 64 -15.46 -21.24 -7.28
C LYS A 64 -15.20 -21.13 -8.80
N GLY A 65 -14.81 -19.94 -9.28
CA GLY A 65 -14.46 -19.70 -10.69
C GLY A 65 -13.01 -19.98 -11.05
N GLY A 66 -12.22 -20.62 -10.15
CA GLY A 66 -10.81 -20.94 -10.38
C GLY A 66 -9.82 -19.80 -10.14
N GLY A 67 -10.32 -18.61 -9.84
CA GLY A 67 -9.50 -17.46 -9.43
C GLY A 67 -9.07 -17.54 -7.97
N VAL A 68 -8.39 -16.48 -7.49
CA VAL A 68 -7.91 -16.38 -6.11
C VAL A 68 -8.30 -15.02 -5.52
N THR A 69 -8.70 -15.03 -4.27
CA THR A 69 -8.84 -13.82 -3.44
C THR A 69 -7.73 -13.82 -2.40
N ILE A 70 -7.01 -12.69 -2.32
CA ILE A 70 -5.93 -12.50 -1.36
C ILE A 70 -6.36 -11.39 -0.40
N GLY A 71 -6.29 -11.65 0.90
CA GLY A 71 -6.60 -10.65 1.92
C GLY A 71 -5.53 -9.55 1.96
N ALA A 72 -5.95 -8.33 2.23
CA ALA A 72 -5.06 -7.16 2.27
C ALA A 72 -3.96 -7.28 3.35
N LEU A 73 -4.19 -8.06 4.41
CA LEU A 73 -3.24 -8.33 5.50
C LEU A 73 -2.35 -9.56 5.25
N THR A 74 -2.53 -10.28 4.13
CA THR A 74 -1.62 -11.38 3.75
C THR A 74 -0.23 -10.80 3.54
N THR A 75 0.77 -11.35 4.21
CA THR A 75 2.15 -10.87 4.10
C THR A 75 2.72 -11.13 2.72
N ILE A 76 3.70 -10.35 2.32
CA ILE A 76 4.40 -10.53 1.04
C ILE A 76 5.10 -11.90 1.00
N THR A 77 5.62 -12.37 2.13
CA THR A 77 6.18 -13.73 2.26
C THR A 77 5.12 -14.80 1.98
N GLU A 78 3.93 -14.71 2.59
CA GLU A 78 2.84 -15.66 2.35
C GLU A 78 2.40 -15.67 0.88
N VAL A 79 2.34 -14.50 0.22
CA VAL A 79 2.03 -14.43 -1.22
C VAL A 79 3.11 -15.13 -2.04
N SER A 80 4.40 -14.86 -1.79
CA SER A 80 5.51 -15.42 -2.56
C SER A 80 5.68 -16.93 -2.36
N GLN A 81 5.34 -17.45 -1.18
CA GLN A 81 5.51 -18.86 -0.82
C GLN A 81 4.24 -19.70 -1.00
N SER A 82 3.10 -19.09 -1.31
CA SER A 82 1.85 -19.81 -1.49
C SER A 82 1.92 -20.79 -2.68
N PRO A 83 1.68 -22.11 -2.46
CA PRO A 83 1.67 -23.08 -3.56
C PRO A 83 0.63 -22.76 -4.64
N VAL A 84 -0.51 -22.21 -4.25
CA VAL A 84 -1.56 -21.81 -5.18
C VAL A 84 -1.10 -20.65 -6.06
N ILE A 85 -0.45 -19.63 -5.45
CA ILE A 85 0.07 -18.48 -6.19
C ILE A 85 1.25 -18.90 -7.08
N GLN A 86 2.17 -19.70 -6.57
CA GLN A 86 3.29 -20.23 -7.36
C GLN A 86 2.81 -21.03 -8.58
N LYS A 87 1.78 -21.84 -8.43
CA LYS A 87 1.26 -22.68 -9.50
C LYS A 87 0.42 -21.91 -10.52
N LYS A 88 -0.49 -21.03 -10.08
CA LYS A 88 -1.47 -20.35 -10.94
C LYS A 88 -1.05 -18.95 -11.39
N TYR A 89 -0.23 -18.27 -10.60
CA TYR A 89 0.15 -16.85 -10.75
C TYR A 89 1.63 -16.66 -10.49
N HIS A 90 2.47 -17.46 -11.15
CA HIS A 90 3.92 -17.48 -10.92
C HIS A 90 4.55 -16.08 -10.96
N GLY A 91 4.12 -15.21 -11.89
CA GLY A 91 4.58 -13.83 -11.95
C GLY A 91 4.32 -13.05 -10.65
N LEU A 92 3.17 -13.27 -10.00
CA LEU A 92 2.86 -12.63 -8.71
C LEU A 92 3.75 -13.16 -7.58
N ALA A 93 3.97 -14.49 -7.54
CA ALA A 93 4.89 -15.08 -6.56
C ALA A 93 6.31 -14.51 -6.75
N ARG A 94 6.77 -14.38 -8.00
CA ARG A 94 8.08 -13.80 -8.33
C ARG A 94 8.15 -12.33 -7.95
N GLY A 95 7.19 -11.48 -8.37
CA GLY A 95 7.16 -10.07 -7.99
C GLY A 95 7.14 -9.87 -6.47
N ALA A 96 6.37 -10.69 -5.75
CA ALA A 96 6.36 -10.66 -4.28
C ALA A 96 7.74 -11.05 -3.68
N SER A 97 8.47 -11.99 -4.29
CA SER A 97 9.80 -12.41 -3.80
C SER A 97 10.89 -11.35 -3.98
N GLU A 98 10.70 -10.39 -4.89
CA GLU A 98 11.63 -9.28 -5.14
C GLU A 98 11.38 -8.06 -4.23
N VAL A 99 10.23 -8.01 -3.52
CA VAL A 99 9.92 -6.88 -2.63
C VAL A 99 10.95 -6.77 -1.51
N ALA A 100 11.65 -5.65 -1.43
CA ALA A 100 12.52 -5.24 -0.31
C ALA A 100 13.44 -6.38 0.21
N SER A 101 13.46 -6.63 1.53
CA SER A 101 14.21 -7.68 2.20
C SER A 101 13.30 -8.77 2.77
N PRO A 102 13.81 -9.98 3.07
CA PRO A 102 13.03 -11.04 3.73
C PRO A 102 12.34 -10.57 5.02
N GLN A 103 13.03 -9.78 5.84
CA GLN A 103 12.50 -9.24 7.08
C GLN A 103 11.30 -8.31 6.83
N LEU A 104 11.41 -7.43 5.83
CA LEU A 104 10.33 -6.55 5.44
C LEU A 104 9.15 -7.30 4.82
N ARG A 105 9.41 -8.36 4.04
CA ARG A 105 8.35 -9.21 3.47
C ARG A 105 7.57 -9.98 4.53
N ASN A 106 8.21 -10.38 5.62
CA ASN A 106 7.55 -11.06 6.74
C ASN A 106 6.56 -10.16 7.50
N GLN A 107 6.76 -8.85 7.44
CA GLN A 107 5.93 -7.86 8.12
C GLN A 107 5.03 -7.08 7.16
N GLY A 108 5.53 -6.75 5.98
CA GLY A 108 4.79 -6.03 4.95
C GLY A 108 3.66 -6.87 4.38
N THR A 109 2.52 -6.25 4.11
CA THR A 109 1.31 -6.90 3.60
C THR A 109 1.04 -6.52 2.15
N LEU A 110 0.26 -7.33 1.43
CA LEU A 110 -0.08 -7.04 0.04
C LEU A 110 -0.84 -5.71 -0.09
N GLY A 111 -1.83 -5.45 0.77
CA GLY A 111 -2.54 -4.18 0.78
C GLY A 111 -1.63 -3.00 1.10
N GLY A 112 -0.71 -3.15 2.06
CA GLY A 112 0.30 -2.13 2.38
C GLY A 112 1.28 -1.90 1.23
N ASN A 113 1.66 -2.94 0.50
CA ASN A 113 2.52 -2.81 -0.67
C ASN A 113 1.84 -2.03 -1.82
N LEU A 114 0.54 -2.25 -2.05
CA LEU A 114 -0.22 -1.47 -3.03
C LEU A 114 -0.46 -0.01 -2.59
N CYS A 115 -0.63 0.24 -1.30
CA CYS A 115 -0.95 1.56 -0.76
C CYS A 115 0.28 2.35 -0.29
N GLN A 116 1.50 1.86 -0.51
CA GLN A 116 2.71 2.52 -0.05
C GLN A 116 2.93 3.89 -0.71
N LYS A 117 3.54 4.80 0.02
CA LYS A 117 3.82 6.16 -0.46
C LYS A 117 4.99 6.17 -1.45
N PRO A 118 5.06 7.18 -2.35
CA PRO A 118 6.15 7.30 -3.33
C PRO A 118 7.54 7.22 -2.70
N ARG A 119 8.52 6.72 -3.47
CA ARG A 119 9.94 6.65 -3.07
C ARG A 119 10.74 7.83 -3.59
N CYS A 120 10.08 8.82 -4.19
CA CYS A 120 10.68 10.06 -4.63
C CYS A 120 11.37 10.76 -3.44
N TRP A 121 12.64 11.11 -3.57
CA TRP A 121 13.39 11.78 -2.52
C TRP A 121 12.87 13.18 -2.19
N TYR A 122 12.29 13.92 -3.16
CA TYR A 122 11.62 15.20 -2.89
C TYR A 122 10.35 15.01 -2.04
N TYR A 123 9.62 13.91 -2.24
CA TYR A 123 8.51 13.54 -1.37
C TYR A 123 8.99 13.12 0.02
N ARG A 124 10.11 12.37 0.09
CA ARG A 124 10.67 11.83 1.34
C ARG A 124 11.57 12.80 2.10
N GLY A 125 11.99 13.91 1.47
CA GLY A 125 12.85 14.93 2.07
C GLY A 125 12.11 16.25 2.36
N GLU A 126 12.86 17.24 2.78
CA GLU A 126 12.38 18.59 3.15
C GLU A 126 12.23 19.52 1.94
N PHE A 127 11.77 18.99 0.82
CA PHE A 127 11.58 19.76 -0.42
C PHE A 127 10.11 20.09 -0.64
N GLU A 128 9.85 21.14 -1.44
CA GLU A 128 8.52 21.38 -1.94
C GLU A 128 8.03 20.21 -2.81
N CYS A 129 6.80 19.79 -2.56
CA CYS A 129 6.19 18.71 -3.31
C CYS A 129 4.67 18.89 -3.33
N LEU A 130 4.08 18.85 -4.53
CA LEU A 130 2.63 19.00 -4.71
C LEU A 130 1.82 17.95 -3.90
N ARG A 131 2.35 16.71 -3.75
CA ARG A 131 1.71 15.69 -2.91
C ARG A 131 1.75 15.97 -1.40
N LYS A 132 2.60 16.91 -0.98
CA LYS A 132 2.69 17.38 0.42
C LYS A 132 2.04 18.76 0.62
N GLY A 133 1.31 19.26 -0.38
CA GLY A 133 0.68 20.58 -0.31
C GLY A 133 1.60 21.74 -0.70
N GLY A 134 2.79 21.48 -1.24
CA GLY A 134 3.68 22.52 -1.77
C GLY A 134 3.22 23.07 -3.11
N GLY A 135 3.82 24.19 -3.54
CA GLY A 135 3.44 24.92 -4.76
C GLY A 135 3.99 24.34 -6.07
N LYS A 136 4.99 23.47 -6.02
CA LYS A 136 5.66 22.92 -7.22
C LYS A 136 6.15 21.49 -7.03
N CYS A 137 6.42 20.80 -8.15
CA CYS A 137 7.14 19.55 -8.18
C CYS A 137 8.63 19.80 -8.38
N SER A 138 9.44 19.58 -7.35
CA SER A 138 10.90 19.80 -7.43
C SER A 138 11.62 18.82 -8.37
N ALA A 139 10.99 17.67 -8.71
CA ALA A 139 11.57 16.72 -9.64
C ALA A 139 11.61 17.20 -11.09
N VAL A 140 10.72 18.13 -11.49
CA VAL A 140 10.62 18.59 -12.90
C VAL A 140 11.94 19.17 -13.40
N ASN A 141 12.57 20.00 -12.59
CA ASN A 141 13.83 20.70 -12.94
C ASN A 141 15.01 20.24 -12.07
N GLY A 142 14.84 19.17 -11.29
CA GLY A 142 15.86 18.63 -10.40
C GLY A 142 16.32 17.23 -10.82
N GLU A 143 16.90 16.48 -9.87
CA GLU A 143 17.32 15.10 -10.06
C GLU A 143 16.09 14.21 -10.26
N ASN A 144 15.91 13.64 -11.45
CA ASN A 144 14.71 12.88 -11.81
C ASN A 144 14.97 11.56 -12.55
N GLN A 145 16.22 11.08 -12.56
CA GLN A 145 16.64 9.87 -13.28
C GLN A 145 15.87 8.59 -12.91
N PHE A 146 15.17 8.55 -11.75
CA PHE A 146 14.35 7.44 -11.30
C PHE A 146 12.84 7.74 -11.35
N HIS A 147 12.44 8.79 -12.06
CA HIS A 147 11.05 9.16 -12.23
C HIS A 147 10.44 8.57 -13.52
N ALA A 148 9.14 8.77 -13.70
CA ALA A 148 8.42 8.23 -14.86
C ALA A 148 8.96 8.82 -16.17
N ILE A 149 9.22 7.94 -17.16
CA ILE A 149 9.75 8.30 -18.50
C ILE A 149 8.69 8.20 -19.60
N PHE A 150 7.61 7.47 -19.39
CA PHE A 150 6.54 7.27 -20.37
C PHE A 150 5.31 8.15 -20.14
N GLY A 151 5.43 9.15 -19.31
CA GLY A 151 4.32 10.02 -18.95
C GLY A 151 3.81 9.79 -17.53
N HIS A 152 2.83 10.56 -17.18
CA HIS A 152 2.20 10.54 -15.85
C HIS A 152 0.80 11.17 -15.96
N ASP A 153 -0.09 10.77 -15.08
CA ASP A 153 -1.39 11.41 -14.93
C ASP A 153 -1.33 12.47 -13.82
N GLY A 154 -1.49 13.73 -14.20
CA GLY A 154 -1.57 14.83 -13.26
C GLY A 154 -0.23 15.41 -12.82
N ILE A 155 -0.06 15.66 -11.52
CA ILE A 155 0.96 16.53 -10.95
C ILE A 155 2.24 15.84 -10.48
N CYS A 156 2.34 14.51 -10.58
CA CYS A 156 3.43 13.76 -9.97
C CYS A 156 4.12 12.82 -10.95
N TYR A 157 5.43 12.97 -11.09
CA TYR A 157 6.29 12.12 -11.92
C TYR A 157 6.85 10.89 -11.20
N ALA A 158 6.53 10.68 -9.91
CA ALA A 158 7.01 9.52 -9.19
C ALA A 158 6.37 8.24 -9.75
N THR A 159 7.19 7.22 -9.97
CA THR A 159 6.71 5.87 -10.30
C THR A 159 6.03 5.24 -9.09
N HIS A 160 5.06 4.35 -9.32
CA HIS A 160 4.46 3.56 -8.25
C HIS A 160 5.49 2.56 -7.72
N PRO A 161 5.77 2.52 -6.41
CA PRO A 161 6.91 1.77 -5.88
C PRO A 161 6.63 0.28 -5.59
N SER A 162 5.46 -0.25 -5.96
CA SER A 162 5.07 -1.63 -5.69
C SER A 162 5.56 -2.58 -6.79
N ASP A 163 6.33 -3.62 -6.41
CA ASP A 163 6.73 -4.69 -7.32
C ASP A 163 5.58 -5.64 -7.66
N THR A 164 4.52 -5.67 -6.85
CA THR A 164 3.34 -6.52 -7.08
C THR A 164 2.28 -5.84 -7.94
N ALA A 165 2.19 -4.51 -7.93
CA ALA A 165 1.16 -3.76 -8.67
C ALA A 165 1.20 -4.01 -10.19
N PRO A 166 2.34 -3.95 -10.89
CA PRO A 166 2.41 -4.19 -12.32
C PRO A 166 1.95 -5.62 -12.70
N VAL A 167 2.29 -6.60 -11.87
CA VAL A 167 1.88 -7.99 -12.10
C VAL A 167 0.38 -8.15 -11.88
N LEU A 168 -0.18 -7.53 -10.85
CA LEU A 168 -1.62 -7.55 -10.59
C LEU A 168 -2.40 -6.85 -11.71
N ALA A 169 -1.88 -5.75 -12.26
CA ALA A 169 -2.47 -5.09 -13.43
C ALA A 169 -2.45 -6.03 -14.65
N ALA A 170 -1.31 -6.66 -14.96
CA ALA A 170 -1.20 -7.64 -16.05
C ALA A 170 -2.15 -8.85 -15.88
N LEU A 171 -2.55 -9.17 -14.66
CA LEU A 171 -3.52 -10.22 -14.33
C LEU A 171 -4.97 -9.72 -14.30
N ASN A 172 -5.25 -8.47 -14.67
CA ASN A 172 -6.55 -7.81 -14.57
C ASN A 172 -7.15 -7.94 -13.16
N ALA A 173 -6.32 -7.81 -12.13
CA ALA A 173 -6.75 -7.94 -10.76
C ALA A 173 -7.70 -6.80 -10.36
N ARG A 174 -8.60 -7.09 -9.44
CA ARG A 174 -9.53 -6.10 -8.88
C ARG A 174 -9.33 -5.99 -7.38
N VAL A 175 -9.28 -4.76 -6.90
CA VAL A 175 -9.16 -4.45 -5.47
C VAL A 175 -10.57 -4.18 -4.91
N ARG A 176 -10.90 -4.83 -3.80
CA ARG A 176 -12.09 -4.48 -3.03
C ARG A 176 -11.70 -3.43 -1.99
N VAL A 177 -12.29 -2.26 -2.11
CA VAL A 177 -12.15 -1.18 -1.14
C VAL A 177 -13.42 -1.04 -0.32
N SER A 178 -13.29 -0.71 0.96
CA SER A 178 -14.41 -0.46 1.87
C SER A 178 -14.31 0.95 2.43
N GLY A 179 -15.42 1.66 2.40
CA GLY A 179 -15.55 3.03 2.89
C GLY A 179 -16.88 3.23 3.62
N PRO A 180 -17.20 4.46 4.06
CA PRO A 180 -18.43 4.78 4.78
C PRO A 180 -19.70 4.38 4.01
N GLU A 181 -19.67 4.53 2.68
CA GLU A 181 -20.80 4.22 1.79
C GLU A 181 -20.90 2.73 1.40
N GLY A 182 -20.03 1.87 1.94
CA GLY A 182 -19.99 0.44 1.63
C GLY A 182 -18.72 -0.02 0.93
N SER A 183 -18.82 -1.14 0.20
CA SER A 183 -17.67 -1.74 -0.49
C SER A 183 -17.85 -1.72 -2.00
N ARG A 184 -16.79 -1.40 -2.72
CA ARG A 184 -16.75 -1.45 -4.19
C ARG A 184 -15.52 -2.21 -4.68
N LYS A 185 -15.56 -2.67 -5.93
CA LYS A 185 -14.41 -3.27 -6.61
C LYS A 185 -13.94 -2.33 -7.70
N ILE A 186 -12.66 -2.04 -7.70
CA ILE A 186 -11.99 -1.22 -8.71
C ILE A 186 -10.92 -2.07 -9.41
N PRO A 187 -10.58 -1.82 -10.68
CA PRO A 187 -9.35 -2.34 -11.29
C PRO A 187 -8.14 -1.91 -10.46
N VAL A 188 -7.06 -2.68 -10.48
CA VAL A 188 -5.86 -2.32 -9.70
C VAL A 188 -5.07 -1.16 -10.33
N GLU A 189 -5.31 -0.88 -11.59
CA GLU A 189 -4.73 0.21 -12.38
C GLU A 189 -5.38 1.59 -12.14
N ASP A 190 -6.58 1.64 -11.54
CA ASP A 190 -7.31 2.85 -11.15
C ASP A 190 -6.93 3.31 -9.71
#